data_8e7906ac9241c99f6ae05726737cb7f7
#
_entry.id   8e7906ac9241c99f6ae05726737cb7f7
#
_cell.length_a   1.000
_cell.length_b   1.000
_cell.length_c   1.000
_cell.angle_alpha   90.00
_cell.angle_beta   90.00
_cell.angle_gamma   90.00
#
_symmetry.space_group_name_H-M   'P 1'
#
loop_
_entity.id
_entity.type
_entity.pdbx_description
1 polymer ?
#
loop_
_entity_poly.entity_id
_entity_poly.type
_entity_poly.pdbx_seq_one_letter_code
_entity_poly.pdbx_strand_id
1 'polypeptide(L)'
;MGVVTAGAVVAIVLAAAGGPPDDNRAGGSPSPSSARSQPATPSDGPSPTVEGTSRPQSLPPGAHREAGGFAWATPTGWRRDIKTGAEVHYTSPDGKQELAAKSSLARGDLMETWRTSEQNAHQGKDYRKIRLEESTFRGNPAVVWEYTFTLEGVPWHARLLGFNENGKSYQINTWYQPDVETQALKTYGEVRDSFTVL
;
A
#
# COMPACT_ATOMS: atom_id res chain seq x y z
N MET A 1 -20.67 31.48 -12.32
CA MET A 1 -20.67 30.78 -11.02
C MET A 1 -19.80 29.55 -11.18
N GLY A 2 -18.55 29.65 -10.76
CA GLY A 2 -17.61 28.52 -10.83
C GLY A 2 -17.76 27.66 -9.59
N VAL A 3 -18.13 26.40 -9.76
CA VAL A 3 -18.11 25.40 -8.68
C VAL A 3 -16.64 24.97 -8.52
N VAL A 4 -15.99 25.49 -7.50
CA VAL A 4 -14.70 24.97 -7.04
C VAL A 4 -15.01 23.72 -6.22
N THR A 5 -14.87 22.55 -6.82
CA THR A 5 -14.83 21.29 -6.09
C THR A 5 -13.48 21.22 -5.38
N ALA A 6 -13.42 21.69 -4.15
CA ALA A 6 -12.32 21.44 -3.24
C ALA A 6 -12.35 19.94 -2.91
N GLY A 7 -11.54 19.16 -3.60
CA GLY A 7 -11.26 17.80 -3.22
C GLY A 7 -10.49 17.80 -1.89
N ALA A 8 -11.17 17.55 -0.80
CA ALA A 8 -10.53 17.35 0.50
C ALA A 8 -9.65 16.12 0.40
N VAL A 9 -8.36 16.33 0.25
CA VAL A 9 -7.35 15.28 0.37
C VAL A 9 -7.21 14.99 1.85
N VAL A 10 -7.75 13.87 2.32
CA VAL A 10 -7.51 13.38 3.68
C VAL A 10 -6.05 12.92 3.75
N ALA A 11 -5.15 13.88 3.83
CA ALA A 11 -3.75 13.61 4.11
C ALA A 11 -3.58 13.40 5.62
N ILE A 12 -4.03 12.28 6.14
CA ILE A 12 -3.53 11.81 7.41
C ILE A 12 -2.14 11.29 7.12
N VAL A 13 -1.15 12.13 7.35
CA VAL A 13 0.25 11.74 7.32
C VAL A 13 0.47 10.77 8.47
N LEU A 14 0.27 9.48 8.21
CA LEU A 14 0.88 8.43 8.99
C LEU A 14 2.38 8.53 8.67
N ALA A 15 3.10 9.38 9.43
CA ALA A 15 4.55 9.43 9.37
C ALA A 15 5.08 8.06 9.79
N ALA A 16 5.28 7.19 8.80
CA ALA A 16 6.23 6.12 8.99
C ALA A 16 7.56 6.81 9.27
N ALA A 17 8.17 6.53 10.43
CA ALA A 17 9.48 7.01 10.79
C ALA A 17 10.49 6.50 9.74
N GLY A 18 10.64 7.26 8.67
CA GLY A 18 11.69 7.15 7.70
C GLY A 18 12.85 8.00 8.24
N GLY A 19 13.94 7.34 8.64
CA GLY A 19 15.19 8.01 8.92
C GLY A 19 15.70 8.78 7.69
N PRO A 20 16.59 9.76 7.89
CA PRO A 20 17.07 10.62 6.84
C PRO A 20 17.84 9.82 5.77
N PRO A 21 17.85 10.29 4.51
CA PRO A 21 18.64 9.67 3.46
C PRO A 21 20.13 9.85 3.77
N ASP A 22 20.86 8.76 3.86
CA ASP A 22 22.31 8.80 3.87
C ASP A 22 22.81 9.20 2.48
N ASP A 23 23.27 10.44 2.39
CA ASP A 23 24.15 10.89 1.31
C ASP A 23 25.45 10.08 1.37
N ASN A 24 25.64 9.13 0.48
CA ASN A 24 26.97 8.58 0.26
C ASN A 24 27.45 8.83 -1.16
N ARG A 25 28.44 9.66 -1.16
CA ARG A 25 29.16 10.36 -2.21
C ARG A 25 29.92 9.40 -3.10
N ALA A 26 29.91 9.74 -4.38
CA ALA A 26 30.68 9.16 -5.47
C ALA A 26 32.17 9.04 -5.19
N GLY A 27 32.78 8.06 -5.81
CA GLY A 27 34.22 8.01 -5.98
C GLY A 27 34.75 6.77 -6.70
N GLY A 28 35.12 6.91 -7.97
CA GLY A 28 36.23 6.13 -8.52
C GLY A 28 35.90 5.02 -9.53
N SER A 29 35.85 5.39 -10.79
CA SER A 29 36.27 4.54 -11.91
C SER A 29 37.78 4.25 -11.83
N PRO A 30 38.29 3.07 -12.26
CA PRO A 30 38.95 3.01 -13.55
C PRO A 30 38.67 1.77 -14.41
N SER A 31 38.65 2.02 -15.66
CA SER A 31 38.78 1.10 -16.83
C SER A 31 40.24 0.67 -17.01
N PRO A 32 40.58 -0.09 -18.08
CA PRO A 32 40.26 -1.51 -18.38
C PRO A 32 41.57 -2.33 -18.51
N SER A 33 41.46 -3.65 -18.61
CA SER A 33 42.57 -4.43 -19.17
C SER A 33 42.06 -5.63 -19.96
N SER A 34 42.44 -5.61 -21.22
CA SER A 34 42.26 -6.65 -22.22
C SER A 34 43.10 -7.88 -21.91
N ALA A 35 42.55 -9.07 -22.07
CA ALA A 35 43.34 -10.27 -22.39
C ALA A 35 42.50 -11.36 -23.05
N ARG A 36 42.68 -11.47 -24.34
CA ARG A 36 43.05 -12.64 -25.15
C ARG A 36 42.13 -13.88 -25.13
N SER A 37 41.55 -14.10 -26.27
CA SER A 37 40.87 -15.29 -26.77
C SER A 37 41.73 -16.56 -26.77
N GLN A 38 41.13 -17.68 -26.35
CA GLN A 38 41.48 -18.99 -26.87
C GLN A 38 40.19 -19.78 -27.20
N PRO A 39 40.15 -20.56 -28.31
CA PRO A 39 38.99 -21.30 -28.71
C PRO A 39 38.90 -22.62 -27.94
N ALA A 40 37.77 -22.90 -27.31
CA ALA A 40 37.46 -24.20 -26.75
C ALA A 40 36.44 -24.91 -27.64
N THR A 41 36.73 -26.10 -27.93
CA THR A 41 36.00 -27.16 -28.65
C THR A 41 34.54 -27.32 -28.16
N PRO A 42 33.60 -27.70 -29.08
CA PRO A 42 32.21 -27.98 -28.69
C PRO A 42 32.16 -29.29 -27.92
N SER A 43 31.68 -29.24 -26.70
CA SER A 43 31.28 -30.41 -25.92
C SER A 43 29.77 -30.53 -26.05
N ASP A 44 29.31 -31.62 -26.66
CA ASP A 44 27.91 -32.05 -26.67
C ASP A 44 27.50 -32.45 -25.26
N GLY A 45 26.99 -31.47 -24.51
CA GLY A 45 26.27 -31.69 -23.27
C GLY A 45 24.78 -31.45 -23.48
N PRO A 46 23.87 -32.16 -22.79
CA PRO A 46 22.43 -31.92 -22.94
C PRO A 46 22.12 -30.47 -22.64
N SER A 47 21.39 -29.84 -23.56
CA SER A 47 20.90 -28.46 -23.37
C SER A 47 20.25 -28.30 -22.01
N PRO A 48 20.62 -27.26 -21.22
CA PRO A 48 19.92 -27.00 -19.98
C PRO A 48 18.43 -26.76 -20.30
N THR A 49 17.59 -27.61 -19.74
CA THR A 49 16.15 -27.39 -19.73
C THR A 49 15.92 -26.02 -19.11
N VAL A 50 15.37 -25.10 -19.88
CA VAL A 50 14.95 -23.79 -19.38
C VAL A 50 13.92 -24.07 -18.28
N GLU A 51 14.31 -23.90 -17.03
CA GLU A 51 13.35 -23.93 -15.93
C GLU A 51 12.23 -22.96 -16.29
N GLY A 52 11.02 -23.51 -16.35
CA GLY A 52 9.87 -22.79 -16.85
C GLY A 52 9.70 -21.46 -16.12
N THR A 53 9.69 -20.39 -16.88
CA THR A 53 9.32 -19.06 -16.41
C THR A 53 8.02 -19.20 -15.64
N SER A 54 8.04 -18.89 -14.33
CA SER A 54 6.86 -18.95 -13.48
C SER A 54 5.72 -18.24 -14.20
N ARG A 55 4.62 -18.97 -14.47
CA ARG A 55 3.46 -18.38 -15.14
C ARG A 55 3.04 -17.15 -14.40
N PRO A 56 2.85 -15.98 -15.06
CA PRO A 56 2.41 -14.78 -14.37
C PRO A 56 1.17 -15.09 -13.53
N GLN A 57 1.20 -14.69 -12.26
CA GLN A 57 0.08 -14.87 -11.36
C GLN A 57 -1.17 -14.22 -11.97
N SER A 58 -2.22 -15.01 -12.17
CA SER A 58 -3.50 -14.50 -12.65
C SER A 58 -4.13 -13.64 -11.56
N LEU A 59 -4.49 -12.41 -11.89
CA LEU A 59 -5.13 -11.49 -10.97
C LEU A 59 -6.63 -11.76 -10.88
N PRO A 60 -7.27 -11.42 -9.76
CA PRO A 60 -8.73 -11.38 -9.66
C PRO A 60 -9.34 -10.49 -10.76
N PRO A 61 -10.60 -10.75 -11.18
CA PRO A 61 -11.27 -9.92 -12.18
C PRO A 61 -11.25 -8.43 -11.78
N GLY A 62 -10.91 -7.55 -12.73
CA GLY A 62 -10.84 -6.11 -12.51
C GLY A 62 -9.63 -5.62 -11.72
N ALA A 63 -8.79 -6.51 -11.21
CA ALA A 63 -7.61 -6.11 -10.46
C ALA A 63 -6.50 -5.63 -11.41
N HIS A 64 -5.81 -4.58 -11.00
CA HIS A 64 -4.66 -4.01 -11.67
C HIS A 64 -3.46 -3.91 -10.72
N ARG A 65 -2.26 -3.89 -11.29
CA ARG A 65 -1.00 -3.86 -10.54
C ARG A 65 -0.66 -2.44 -10.11
N GLU A 66 -0.13 -2.32 -8.89
CA GLU A 66 0.41 -1.08 -8.36
C GLU A 66 1.92 -1.18 -8.10
N ALA A 67 2.62 -0.06 -8.16
CA ALA A 67 4.07 0.00 -8.00
C ALA A 67 4.55 -0.48 -6.61
N GLY A 68 3.67 -0.51 -5.61
CA GLY A 68 3.93 -1.05 -4.28
C GLY A 68 4.14 -2.56 -4.21
N GLY A 69 4.00 -3.29 -5.34
CA GLY A 69 4.13 -4.75 -5.38
C GLY A 69 2.87 -5.48 -4.91
N PHE A 70 1.72 -4.93 -5.23
CA PHE A 70 0.41 -5.52 -5.00
C PHE A 70 -0.52 -5.25 -6.19
N ALA A 71 -1.64 -5.96 -6.22
CA ALA A 71 -2.73 -5.71 -7.16
C ALA A 71 -4.06 -5.70 -6.40
N TRP A 72 -5.02 -4.93 -6.87
CA TRP A 72 -6.36 -4.83 -6.32
C TRP A 72 -7.37 -4.34 -7.35
N ALA A 73 -8.64 -4.64 -7.15
CA ALA A 73 -9.73 -4.14 -7.98
C ALA A 73 -10.34 -2.91 -7.29
N THR A 74 -10.22 -1.75 -7.91
CA THR A 74 -10.77 -0.49 -7.41
C THR A 74 -12.03 -0.10 -8.17
N PRO A 75 -12.96 0.65 -7.58
CA PRO A 75 -14.19 1.04 -8.25
C PRO A 75 -13.92 1.89 -9.49
N THR A 76 -14.67 1.63 -10.55
CA THR A 76 -14.60 2.41 -11.79
C THR A 76 -15.04 3.86 -11.54
N GLY A 77 -14.33 4.82 -12.15
CA GLY A 77 -14.67 6.23 -12.07
C GLY A 77 -14.15 6.95 -10.82
N TRP A 78 -13.47 6.23 -9.91
CA TRP A 78 -12.81 6.87 -8.78
C TRP A 78 -11.53 7.58 -9.22
N ARG A 79 -11.24 8.72 -8.61
CA ARG A 79 -10.04 9.49 -8.90
C ARG A 79 -8.84 8.85 -8.22
N ARG A 80 -7.88 8.40 -9.02
CA ARG A 80 -6.60 7.83 -8.56
C ARG A 80 -5.59 8.93 -8.30
N ASP A 81 -4.88 8.83 -7.17
CA ASP A 81 -3.81 9.75 -6.76
C ASP A 81 -2.62 8.96 -6.20
N ILE A 82 -1.46 9.07 -6.81
CA ILE A 82 -0.23 8.43 -6.35
C ILE A 82 0.44 9.38 -5.37
N LYS A 83 0.55 8.96 -4.11
CA LYS A 83 1.26 9.74 -3.08
C LYS A 83 2.76 9.50 -3.10
N THR A 84 3.13 8.21 -3.25
CA THR A 84 4.51 7.76 -3.42
C THR A 84 4.53 6.57 -4.37
N GLY A 85 5.72 6.08 -4.75
CA GLY A 85 5.82 4.86 -5.57
C GLY A 85 5.21 3.61 -4.92
N ALA A 86 4.98 3.62 -3.62
CA ALA A 86 4.44 2.49 -2.87
C ALA A 86 3.06 2.77 -2.23
N GLU A 87 2.50 3.97 -2.42
CA GLU A 87 1.23 4.40 -1.83
C GLU A 87 0.33 5.04 -2.89
N VAL A 88 -0.90 4.52 -3.00
CA VAL A 88 -1.91 4.99 -3.93
C VAL A 88 -3.24 5.19 -3.22
N HIS A 89 -3.93 6.26 -3.57
CA HIS A 89 -5.25 6.63 -3.06
C HIS A 89 -6.28 6.65 -4.18
N TYR A 90 -7.52 6.35 -3.83
CA TYR A 90 -8.68 6.44 -4.71
C TYR A 90 -9.80 7.17 -3.97
N THR A 91 -10.29 8.25 -4.54
CA THR A 91 -11.38 9.06 -3.97
C THR A 91 -12.64 8.86 -4.77
N SER A 92 -13.76 8.62 -4.08
CA SER A 92 -15.09 8.50 -4.71
C SER A 92 -15.48 9.78 -5.45
N PRO A 93 -16.36 9.70 -6.47
CA PRO A 93 -16.77 10.88 -7.25
C PRO A 93 -17.44 11.98 -6.41
N ASP A 94 -18.12 11.61 -5.33
CA ASP A 94 -18.76 12.54 -4.39
C ASP A 94 -17.82 13.05 -3.28
N GLY A 95 -16.57 12.53 -3.22
CA GLY A 95 -15.59 12.89 -2.21
C GLY A 95 -15.87 12.38 -0.81
N LYS A 96 -16.85 11.50 -0.63
CA LYS A 96 -17.28 11.00 0.70
C LYS A 96 -16.60 9.72 1.15
N GLN A 97 -15.86 9.07 0.27
CA GLN A 97 -15.04 7.90 0.61
C GLN A 97 -13.67 8.00 -0.06
N GLU A 98 -12.67 7.57 0.67
CA GLU A 98 -11.31 7.38 0.18
C GLU A 98 -10.86 5.95 0.50
N LEU A 99 -10.18 5.33 -0.45
CA LEU A 99 -9.47 4.07 -0.32
C LEU A 99 -7.98 4.34 -0.47
N ALA A 100 -7.16 3.69 0.32
CA ALA A 100 -5.72 3.75 0.13
C ALA A 100 -5.09 2.38 0.33
N ALA A 101 -4.06 2.11 -0.48
CA ALA A 101 -3.18 0.98 -0.23
C ALA A 101 -1.73 1.42 -0.31
N LYS A 102 -0.90 0.82 0.55
CA LYS A 102 0.53 1.06 0.55
C LYS A 102 1.31 -0.18 0.98
N SER A 103 2.57 -0.20 0.59
CA SER A 103 3.54 -1.17 1.07
C SER A 103 4.81 -0.49 1.57
N SER A 104 5.50 -1.15 2.48
CA SER A 104 6.81 -0.75 3.00
C SER A 104 7.60 -2.00 3.39
N LEU A 105 8.85 -1.85 3.77
CA LEU A 105 9.57 -2.94 4.43
C LEU A 105 8.96 -3.20 5.80
N ALA A 106 8.73 -4.46 6.14
CA ALA A 106 8.30 -4.85 7.48
C ALA A 106 9.45 -4.55 8.47
N ARG A 107 9.13 -3.83 9.54
CA ARG A 107 10.09 -3.45 10.58
C ARG A 107 9.47 -3.67 11.95
N GLY A 108 10.16 -4.42 12.81
CA GLY A 108 9.74 -4.64 14.18
C GLY A 108 8.38 -5.35 14.30
N ASP A 109 7.74 -5.15 15.43
CA ASP A 109 6.41 -5.70 15.73
C ASP A 109 5.31 -4.90 15.04
N LEU A 110 4.38 -5.61 14.41
CA LEU A 110 3.30 -4.99 13.64
C LEU A 110 2.36 -4.19 14.55
N MET A 111 1.94 -4.77 15.68
CA MET A 111 1.03 -4.10 16.60
C MET A 111 1.66 -2.85 17.23
N GLU A 112 2.96 -2.92 17.55
CA GLU A 112 3.69 -1.77 18.11
C GLU A 112 3.79 -0.61 17.12
N THR A 113 4.02 -0.93 15.84
CA THR A 113 3.96 0.06 14.76
C THR A 113 2.59 0.74 14.68
N TRP A 114 1.51 -0.03 14.80
CA TRP A 114 0.16 0.51 14.76
C TRP A 114 -0.22 1.30 16.01
N ARG A 115 0.27 0.92 17.19
CA ARG A 115 0.12 1.72 18.42
C ARG A 115 0.80 3.08 18.30
N THR A 116 1.97 3.13 17.70
CA THR A 116 2.66 4.40 17.42
C THR A 116 1.84 5.27 16.45
N SER A 117 1.27 4.68 15.42
CA SER A 117 0.39 5.37 14.47
C SER A 117 -0.87 5.90 15.16
N GLU A 118 -1.45 5.13 16.07
CA GLU A 118 -2.63 5.51 16.84
C GLU A 118 -2.33 6.69 17.76
N GLN A 119 -1.19 6.68 18.46
CA GLN A 119 -0.77 7.82 19.30
C GLN A 119 -0.68 9.12 18.51
N ASN A 120 -0.15 9.04 17.26
CA ASN A 120 -0.09 10.22 16.39
C ASN A 120 -1.48 10.70 15.95
N ALA A 121 -2.42 9.78 15.76
CA ALA A 121 -3.80 10.11 15.37
C ALA A 121 -4.59 10.82 16.47
N HIS A 122 -4.19 10.72 17.76
CA HIS A 122 -4.79 11.47 18.87
C HIS A 122 -4.71 12.98 18.69
N GLN A 123 -3.82 13.48 17.84
CA GLN A 123 -3.74 14.91 17.50
C GLN A 123 -4.88 15.36 16.58
N GLY A 124 -5.61 14.40 15.97
CA GLY A 124 -6.77 14.66 15.14
C GLY A 124 -7.94 15.23 15.95
N LYS A 125 -8.67 16.19 15.37
CA LYS A 125 -9.84 16.78 16.01
C LYS A 125 -10.91 15.71 16.26
N ASP A 126 -11.46 15.67 17.48
CA ASP A 126 -12.51 14.74 17.90
C ASP A 126 -12.15 13.25 17.68
N TYR A 127 -10.84 12.91 17.74
CA TYR A 127 -10.39 11.54 17.61
C TYR A 127 -11.05 10.65 18.66
N ARG A 128 -11.63 9.53 18.21
CA ARG A 128 -12.21 8.51 19.09
C ARG A 128 -11.88 7.13 18.55
N LYS A 129 -11.04 6.40 19.28
CA LYS A 129 -10.75 5.00 18.97
C LYS A 129 -11.99 4.12 19.17
N ILE A 130 -12.28 3.27 18.19
CA ILE A 130 -13.28 2.22 18.29
C ILE A 130 -12.57 0.91 18.64
N ARG A 131 -11.54 0.54 17.90
CA ARG A 131 -10.70 -0.64 18.17
C ARG A 131 -9.32 -0.50 17.57
N LEU A 132 -8.37 -1.17 18.17
CA LEU A 132 -7.03 -1.44 17.65
C LEU A 132 -6.63 -2.80 18.19
N GLU A 133 -6.64 -3.81 17.34
CA GLU A 133 -6.54 -5.20 17.75
C GLU A 133 -5.79 -6.07 16.75
N GLU A 134 -5.17 -7.12 17.24
CA GLU A 134 -4.59 -8.17 16.41
C GLU A 134 -5.69 -8.93 15.67
N SER A 135 -5.36 -9.36 14.47
CA SER A 135 -6.25 -10.09 13.57
C SER A 135 -5.45 -11.02 12.67
N THR A 136 -6.12 -11.62 11.72
CA THR A 136 -5.49 -12.37 10.63
C THR A 136 -6.07 -11.93 9.30
N PHE A 137 -5.22 -11.84 8.29
CA PHE A 137 -5.64 -11.61 6.92
C PHE A 137 -4.97 -12.62 6.00
N ARG A 138 -5.79 -13.50 5.39
CA ARG A 138 -5.31 -14.58 4.50
C ARG A 138 -4.21 -15.45 5.12
N GLY A 139 -4.35 -15.75 6.41
CA GLY A 139 -3.39 -16.57 7.15
C GLY A 139 -2.16 -15.81 7.68
N ASN A 140 -1.99 -14.54 7.33
CA ASN A 140 -0.91 -13.71 7.86
C ASN A 140 -1.35 -12.96 9.13
N PRO A 141 -0.45 -12.72 10.09
CA PRO A 141 -0.70 -11.82 11.20
C PRO A 141 -1.08 -10.42 10.68
N ALA A 142 -2.15 -9.88 11.24
CA ALA A 142 -2.69 -8.59 10.82
C ALA A 142 -3.09 -7.75 12.03
N VAL A 143 -3.30 -6.47 11.81
CA VAL A 143 -3.86 -5.51 12.76
C VAL A 143 -5.02 -4.79 12.10
N VAL A 144 -6.11 -4.66 12.82
CA VAL A 144 -7.26 -3.83 12.45
C VAL A 144 -7.32 -2.64 13.38
N TRP A 145 -7.44 -1.45 12.80
CA TRP A 145 -7.62 -0.21 13.52
C TRP A 145 -8.83 0.54 12.98
N GLU A 146 -9.70 0.96 13.88
CA GLU A 146 -10.94 1.65 13.55
C GLU A 146 -11.15 2.81 14.51
N TYR A 147 -11.47 3.99 13.97
CA TYR A 147 -11.66 5.21 14.75
C TYR A 147 -12.53 6.23 13.99
N THR A 148 -13.04 7.21 14.73
CA THR A 148 -13.69 8.39 14.14
C THR A 148 -12.87 9.64 14.43
N PHE A 149 -13.05 10.67 13.59
CA PHE A 149 -12.41 11.97 13.72
C PHE A 149 -13.19 13.02 12.94
N THR A 150 -12.83 14.29 13.12
CA THR A 150 -13.40 15.41 12.36
C THR A 150 -12.33 16.06 11.51
N LEU A 151 -12.58 16.16 10.21
CA LEU A 151 -11.72 16.87 9.26
C LEU A 151 -12.51 18.04 8.65
N GLU A 152 -11.97 19.27 8.78
CA GLU A 152 -12.61 20.50 8.26
C GLU A 152 -14.09 20.66 8.68
N GLY A 153 -14.42 20.20 9.89
CA GLY A 153 -15.78 20.25 10.42
C GLY A 153 -16.70 19.11 9.98
N VAL A 154 -16.22 18.21 9.15
CA VAL A 154 -16.97 17.03 8.67
C VAL A 154 -16.54 15.80 9.47
N PRO A 155 -17.48 14.99 9.99
CA PRO A 155 -17.16 13.73 10.66
C PRO A 155 -16.73 12.66 9.65
N TRP A 156 -15.72 11.90 10.02
CA TRP A 156 -15.18 10.78 9.25
C TRP A 156 -15.02 9.54 10.12
N HIS A 157 -15.16 8.40 9.51
CA HIS A 157 -14.87 7.09 10.07
C HIS A 157 -13.72 6.46 9.28
N ALA A 158 -12.73 5.93 10.00
CA ALA A 158 -11.57 5.26 9.45
C ALA A 158 -11.62 3.77 9.77
N ARG A 159 -11.34 2.93 8.78
CA ARG A 159 -11.12 1.49 8.95
C ARG A 159 -9.86 1.08 8.21
N LEU A 160 -8.87 0.61 8.95
CA LEU A 160 -7.55 0.30 8.46
C LEU A 160 -7.22 -1.16 8.77
N LEU A 161 -6.59 -1.81 7.79
CA LEU A 161 -6.05 -3.15 7.91
C LEU A 161 -4.58 -3.12 7.52
N GLY A 162 -3.70 -3.61 8.39
CA GLY A 162 -2.30 -3.83 8.08
C GLY A 162 -1.91 -5.27 8.30
N PHE A 163 -1.02 -5.79 7.46
CA PHE A 163 -0.48 -7.13 7.60
C PHE A 163 0.93 -7.22 7.04
N ASN A 164 1.68 -8.23 7.49
CA ASN A 164 3.03 -8.50 7.01
C ASN A 164 3.02 -9.78 6.17
N GLU A 165 3.68 -9.72 5.00
CA GLU A 165 3.87 -10.86 4.12
C GLU A 165 5.21 -10.73 3.37
N ASN A 166 6.00 -11.80 3.32
CA ASN A 166 7.27 -11.88 2.59
C ASN A 166 8.24 -10.71 2.88
N GLY A 167 8.36 -10.31 4.16
CA GLY A 167 9.27 -9.23 4.59
C GLY A 167 8.78 -7.82 4.26
N LYS A 168 7.57 -7.68 3.74
CA LYS A 168 6.90 -6.40 3.53
C LYS A 168 5.70 -6.23 4.44
N SER A 169 5.39 -4.99 4.75
CA SER A 169 4.16 -4.57 5.43
C SER A 169 3.23 -3.93 4.40
N TYR A 170 1.98 -4.35 4.39
CA TYR A 170 0.93 -3.85 3.52
C TYR A 170 -0.18 -3.22 4.33
N GLN A 171 -0.82 -2.20 3.78
CA GLN A 171 -2.00 -1.58 4.37
C GLN A 171 -3.10 -1.44 3.31
N ILE A 172 -4.35 -1.69 3.73
CA ILE A 172 -5.57 -1.50 2.96
C ILE A 172 -6.51 -0.69 3.84
N ASN A 173 -6.72 0.55 3.48
CA ASN A 173 -7.38 1.53 4.33
C ASN A 173 -8.59 2.14 3.64
N THR A 174 -9.59 2.52 4.42
CA THR A 174 -10.69 3.37 3.97
C THR A 174 -11.02 4.43 5.02
N TRP A 175 -11.40 5.60 4.52
CA TRP A 175 -12.02 6.67 5.29
C TRP A 175 -13.33 7.03 4.59
N TYR A 176 -14.38 7.26 5.35
CA TYR A 176 -15.68 7.60 4.80
C TYR A 176 -16.51 8.48 5.73
N GLN A 177 -17.43 9.23 5.15
CA GLN A 177 -18.42 9.99 5.91
C GLN A 177 -19.54 9.07 6.39
N PRO A 178 -20.10 9.26 7.59
CA PRO A 178 -21.08 8.35 8.18
C PRO A 178 -22.36 8.13 7.33
N ASP A 179 -22.76 9.11 6.54
CA ASP A 179 -23.95 9.03 5.69
C ASP A 179 -23.83 8.04 4.52
N VAL A 180 -22.60 7.64 4.17
CA VAL A 180 -22.34 6.64 3.12
C VAL A 180 -21.80 5.30 3.67
N GLU A 181 -21.81 5.08 4.98
CA GLU A 181 -21.17 3.94 5.65
C GLU A 181 -21.51 2.59 5.03
N THR A 182 -22.77 2.30 4.81
CA THR A 182 -23.20 0.99 4.26
C THR A 182 -22.55 0.71 2.90
N GLN A 183 -22.56 1.70 2.01
CA GLN A 183 -21.94 1.57 0.69
C GLN A 183 -20.42 1.55 0.80
N ALA A 184 -19.87 2.38 1.66
CA ALA A 184 -18.42 2.47 1.87
C ALA A 184 -17.83 1.16 2.38
N LEU A 185 -18.48 0.51 3.34
CA LEU A 185 -18.03 -0.77 3.87
C LEU A 185 -18.17 -1.91 2.85
N LYS A 186 -19.22 -1.90 2.03
CA LYS A 186 -19.37 -2.85 0.92
C LYS A 186 -18.21 -2.69 -0.06
N THR A 187 -17.97 -1.48 -0.54
CA THR A 187 -16.87 -1.16 -1.46
C THR A 187 -15.51 -1.55 -0.87
N TYR A 188 -15.26 -1.19 0.38
CA TYR A 188 -14.02 -1.57 1.07
C TYR A 188 -13.85 -3.09 1.15
N GLY A 189 -14.91 -3.83 1.45
CA GLY A 189 -14.89 -5.30 1.48
C GLY A 189 -14.49 -5.89 0.13
N GLU A 190 -15.11 -5.46 -0.95
CA GLU A 190 -14.82 -5.92 -2.32
C GLU A 190 -13.36 -5.64 -2.71
N VAL A 191 -12.87 -4.43 -2.42
CA VAL A 191 -11.49 -4.02 -2.71
C VAL A 191 -10.48 -4.81 -1.89
N ARG A 192 -10.71 -4.96 -0.59
CA ARG A 192 -9.87 -5.76 0.31
C ARG A 192 -9.81 -7.22 -0.13
N ASP A 193 -10.94 -7.80 -0.53
CA ASP A 193 -11.03 -9.19 -0.94
C ASP A 193 -10.36 -9.46 -2.30
N SER A 194 -10.17 -8.42 -3.13
CA SER A 194 -9.43 -8.49 -4.39
C SER A 194 -7.91 -8.28 -4.22
N PHE A 195 -7.46 -7.77 -3.07
CA PHE A 195 -6.06 -7.42 -2.86
C PHE A 195 -5.16 -8.66 -2.97
N THR A 196 -4.07 -8.54 -3.70
CA THR A 196 -3.12 -9.65 -3.96
C THR A 196 -1.70 -9.11 -3.86
N VAL A 197 -0.85 -9.75 -3.06
CA VAL A 197 0.60 -9.50 -3.00
C VAL A 197 1.26 -10.11 -4.26
N LEU A 198 2.25 -9.41 -4.86
CA LEU A 198 2.90 -9.77 -6.12
C LEU A 198 4.36 -10.14 -5.91
#